data_94390b5bcdcf8d4b91f001ea5dffe7be
#
_entry.id   94390b5bcdcf8d4b91f001ea5dffe7be
#
_cell.length_a   1.000
_cell.length_b   1.000
_cell.length_c   1.000
_cell.angle_alpha   90.00
_cell.angle_beta   90.00
_cell.angle_gamma   90.00
#
_symmetry.space_group_name_H-M   'P 1'
#
loop_
_entity.id
_entity.type
_entity.pdbx_description
1 polymer ?
#
loop_
_entity_poly.entity_id
_entity_poly.type
_entity_poly.pdbx_seq_one_letter_code
_entity_poly.pdbx_strand_id
1 'polypeptide(L)'
;NGAATGSGGEIRDRLAGGQGSLPMAGTAVYMTSYSRLKPFDSAQGDKPWENGMEERKWLYQTPIDILIKASNGASDFGNKFGQPLITGSVLTFEHEHFDASTGSAQARKLGYDKVIMQAGGIGYGKLDQAIKHKPQEGDKIVILGGENYRIGMGGAAVSSADTGAMSSGIELNAVQRSNPE
;
A
#
# COMPACT_ATOMS: atom_id res chain seq x y z
N ASN A 1 2.53 -6.12 -4.79
CA ASN A 1 3.84 -5.45 -4.69
C ASN A 1 3.74 -4.08 -3.98
N GLY A 2 2.82 -3.18 -4.37
CA GLY A 2 2.71 -1.84 -3.77
C GLY A 2 2.47 -1.86 -2.26
N ALA A 3 1.58 -2.71 -1.79
CA ALA A 3 1.31 -2.86 -0.36
C ALA A 3 2.48 -3.46 0.42
N ALA A 4 3.19 -4.42 -0.16
CA ALA A 4 4.42 -4.96 0.41
C ALA A 4 5.48 -3.86 0.55
N THR A 5 5.66 -3.03 -0.49
CA THR A 5 6.59 -1.89 -0.45
C THR A 5 6.16 -0.85 0.59
N GLY A 6 4.86 -0.62 0.75
CA GLY A 6 4.32 0.28 1.79
C GLY A 6 4.68 -0.17 3.20
N SER A 7 4.42 -1.42 3.54
CA SER A 7 4.84 -2.02 4.82
C SER A 7 6.36 -2.05 4.96
N GLY A 8 7.07 -2.39 3.88
CA GLY A 8 8.52 -2.42 3.87
C GLY A 8 9.15 -1.04 4.12
N GLY A 9 8.53 0.03 3.62
CA GLY A 9 8.97 1.40 3.85
C GLY A 9 9.00 1.76 5.32
N GLU A 10 7.89 1.55 6.02
CA GLU A 10 7.80 1.85 7.45
C GLU A 10 8.71 0.96 8.32
N ILE A 11 8.92 -0.31 7.94
CA ILE A 11 9.86 -1.20 8.61
C ILE A 11 11.30 -0.71 8.42
N ARG A 12 11.67 -0.37 7.18
CA ARG A 12 13.01 0.14 6.88
C ARG A 12 13.31 1.45 7.59
N ASP A 13 12.35 2.35 7.68
CA ASP A 13 12.52 3.62 8.39
C ASP A 13 12.82 3.38 9.87
N ARG A 14 12.17 2.42 10.49
CA ARG A 14 12.45 2.05 11.87
C ARG A 14 13.79 1.33 12.04
N LEU A 15 14.15 0.44 11.12
CA LEU A 15 15.47 -0.19 11.12
C LEU A 15 16.60 0.83 10.92
N ALA A 16 16.33 1.90 10.18
CA ALA A 16 17.29 2.99 9.96
C ALA A 16 17.37 4.01 11.09
N GLY A 17 16.66 3.83 12.19
CA GLY A 17 16.59 4.76 13.32
C GLY A 17 17.82 4.80 14.23
N GLY A 18 19.01 4.51 13.72
CA GLY A 18 20.27 4.52 14.48
C GLY A 18 20.99 3.17 14.46
N GLN A 19 21.73 2.87 15.52
CA GLN A 19 22.60 1.69 15.58
C GLN A 19 21.91 0.42 16.09
N GLY A 20 20.76 0.48 16.69
CA GLY A 20 20.11 -0.68 17.28
C GLY A 20 18.60 -0.57 17.35
N SER A 21 18.03 0.05 16.33
CA SER A 21 16.60 0.23 16.22
C SER A 21 15.91 -1.05 15.75
N LEU A 22 14.83 -1.42 16.42
CA LEU A 22 14.08 -2.63 16.17
C LEU A 22 12.61 -2.31 15.84
N PRO A 23 12.05 -2.78 14.73
CA PRO A 23 10.61 -2.74 14.49
C PRO A 23 9.92 -3.72 15.43
N MET A 24 8.83 -3.31 16.06
CA MET A 24 8.10 -4.14 17.02
C MET A 24 6.73 -4.56 16.53
N ALA A 25 5.97 -3.62 16.00
CA ALA A 25 4.62 -3.89 15.53
C ALA A 25 4.21 -2.87 14.47
N GLY A 26 3.39 -3.30 13.53
CA GLY A 26 2.86 -2.49 12.46
C GLY A 26 1.35 -2.40 12.45
N THR A 27 0.84 -1.44 11.70
CA THR A 27 -0.57 -1.28 11.36
C THR A 27 -0.72 -0.99 9.87
N ALA A 28 -1.85 -1.39 9.31
CA ALA A 28 -2.18 -1.09 7.92
C ALA A 28 -3.64 -0.67 7.78
N VAL A 29 -3.86 0.47 7.14
CA VAL A 29 -5.19 0.96 6.78
C VAL A 29 -5.32 0.87 5.26
N TYR A 30 -6.39 0.27 4.80
CA TYR A 30 -6.67 0.11 3.37
C TYR A 30 -7.91 0.91 3.00
N MET A 31 -7.86 1.62 1.88
CA MET A 31 -8.97 2.38 1.32
C MET A 31 -9.28 1.83 -0.07
N THR A 32 -10.51 1.37 -0.25
CA THR A 32 -10.98 0.78 -1.51
C THR A 32 -12.39 1.25 -1.85
N SER A 33 -12.82 1.01 -3.08
CA SER A 33 -14.24 1.07 -3.42
C SER A 33 -15.02 -0.03 -2.69
N TYR A 34 -16.33 0.10 -2.60
CA TYR A 34 -17.18 -0.89 -1.95
C TYR A 34 -17.03 -2.28 -2.57
N SER A 35 -17.05 -3.30 -1.73
CA SER A 35 -16.71 -4.68 -2.12
C SER A 35 -17.72 -5.35 -3.03
N ARG A 36 -18.97 -4.94 -2.97
CA ARG A 36 -20.11 -5.56 -3.70
C ARG A 36 -20.24 -7.07 -3.43
N LEU A 37 -19.77 -7.48 -2.27
CA LEU A 37 -19.95 -8.86 -1.84
C LEU A 37 -21.43 -9.11 -1.53
N LYS A 38 -22.00 -10.11 -2.18
CA LYS A 38 -23.30 -10.61 -1.76
C LYS A 38 -23.14 -11.20 -0.35
N PRO A 39 -24.10 -10.99 0.56
CA PRO A 39 -24.09 -11.65 1.85
C PRO A 39 -23.96 -13.17 1.65
N PHE A 40 -23.02 -13.79 2.34
CA PHE A 40 -22.82 -15.24 2.24
C PHE A 40 -23.99 -16.00 2.92
N ASP A 41 -24.64 -15.34 3.86
CA ASP A 41 -25.80 -15.86 4.61
C ASP A 41 -26.74 -14.71 4.95
N SER A 42 -28.02 -15.00 4.99
CA SER A 42 -29.07 -14.08 5.45
C SER A 42 -28.84 -13.55 6.87
N ALA A 43 -28.01 -14.22 7.67
CA ALA A 43 -27.60 -13.79 9.00
C ALA A 43 -26.61 -12.61 9.01
N GLN A 44 -25.94 -12.32 7.90
CA GLN A 44 -24.97 -11.19 7.80
C GLN A 44 -25.63 -9.84 7.49
N GLY A 45 -26.94 -9.79 7.39
CA GLY A 45 -27.68 -8.56 7.10
C GLY A 45 -27.44 -7.99 5.70
N ASP A 46 -28.44 -7.38 5.16
CA ASP A 46 -28.31 -6.59 3.94
C ASP A 46 -27.36 -5.42 4.19
N LYS A 47 -26.52 -5.15 3.20
CA LYS A 47 -25.73 -3.91 3.14
C LYS A 47 -26.51 -2.90 2.28
N PRO A 48 -27.50 -2.21 2.86
CA PRO A 48 -28.39 -1.37 2.08
C PRO A 48 -27.65 -0.25 1.35
N TRP A 49 -26.48 0.15 1.85
CA TRP A 49 -25.63 1.15 1.20
C TRP A 49 -24.91 0.64 -0.06
N GLU A 50 -24.84 -0.68 -0.27
CA GLU A 50 -24.28 -1.28 -1.49
C GLU A 50 -25.39 -1.69 -2.50
N ASN A 51 -26.65 -1.60 -2.10
CA ASN A 51 -27.78 -1.95 -2.96
C ASN A 51 -27.88 -1.01 -4.15
N GLY A 52 -27.96 -1.59 -5.35
CA GLY A 52 -28.06 -0.83 -6.59
C GLY A 52 -26.74 -0.22 -7.08
N MET A 53 -25.63 -0.44 -6.39
CA MET A 53 -24.33 0.01 -6.88
C MET A 53 -23.92 -0.77 -8.12
N GLU A 54 -23.60 -0.05 -9.19
CA GLU A 54 -23.07 -0.65 -10.42
C GLU A 54 -21.66 -1.19 -10.20
N GLU A 55 -21.31 -2.21 -10.97
CA GLU A 55 -19.94 -2.70 -11.01
C GLU A 55 -18.99 -1.63 -11.54
N ARG A 56 -17.77 -1.57 -10.98
CA ARG A 56 -16.70 -0.70 -11.48
C ARG A 56 -15.91 -1.44 -12.56
N LYS A 57 -16.51 -1.57 -13.74
CA LYS A 57 -16.02 -2.39 -14.87
C LYS A 57 -14.67 -1.95 -15.43
N TRP A 58 -14.27 -0.71 -15.16
CA TRP A 58 -12.97 -0.18 -15.57
C TRP A 58 -11.79 -0.65 -14.68
N LEU A 59 -12.09 -1.25 -13.54
CA LEU A 59 -11.06 -1.85 -12.70
C LEU A 59 -10.60 -3.18 -13.32
N TYR A 60 -9.28 -3.38 -13.34
CA TYR A 60 -8.70 -4.66 -13.81
C TYR A 60 -8.93 -5.83 -12.83
N GLN A 61 -9.34 -5.55 -11.60
CA GLN A 61 -9.70 -6.49 -10.55
C GLN A 61 -10.85 -5.93 -9.72
N THR A 62 -11.60 -6.80 -9.07
CA THR A 62 -12.65 -6.36 -8.17
C THR A 62 -12.07 -5.65 -6.94
N PRO A 63 -12.82 -4.74 -6.30
CA PRO A 63 -12.36 -4.07 -5.08
C PRO A 63 -11.95 -5.05 -3.98
N ILE A 64 -12.64 -6.18 -3.85
CA ILE A 64 -12.30 -7.21 -2.88
C ILE A 64 -11.00 -7.95 -3.21
N ASP A 65 -10.74 -8.24 -4.48
CA ASP A 65 -9.48 -8.86 -4.91
C ASP A 65 -8.30 -7.94 -4.66
N ILE A 66 -8.48 -6.64 -4.92
CA ILE A 66 -7.48 -5.62 -4.64
C ILE A 66 -7.18 -5.57 -3.14
N LEU A 67 -8.21 -5.58 -2.29
CA LEU A 67 -8.06 -5.56 -0.84
C LEU A 67 -7.32 -6.80 -0.32
N ILE A 68 -7.73 -7.99 -0.76
CA ILE A 68 -7.08 -9.26 -0.37
C ILE A 68 -5.59 -9.25 -0.76
N LYS A 69 -5.28 -8.86 -1.99
CA LYS A 69 -3.90 -8.80 -2.48
C LYS A 69 -3.07 -7.74 -1.75
N ALA A 70 -3.66 -6.60 -1.41
CA ALA A 70 -2.99 -5.57 -0.62
C ALA A 70 -2.67 -6.08 0.79
N SER A 71 -3.63 -6.71 1.45
CA SER A 71 -3.43 -7.30 2.77
C SER A 71 -2.36 -8.40 2.77
N ASN A 72 -2.42 -9.30 1.80
CA ASN A 72 -1.40 -10.36 1.66
C ASN A 72 -0.01 -9.77 1.43
N GLY A 73 0.11 -8.75 0.58
CA GLY A 73 1.40 -8.10 0.33
C GLY A 73 2.00 -7.44 1.57
N ALA A 74 1.17 -6.77 2.36
CA ALA A 74 1.60 -6.15 3.61
C ALA A 74 2.07 -7.17 4.63
N SER A 75 1.30 -8.25 4.83
CA SER A 75 1.62 -9.34 5.75
C SER A 75 2.88 -10.09 5.32
N ASP A 76 3.03 -10.35 4.03
CA ASP A 76 4.18 -11.07 3.48
C ASP A 76 5.50 -10.34 3.79
N PHE A 77 5.52 -9.02 3.63
CA PHE A 77 6.71 -8.24 3.98
C PHE A 77 6.95 -8.21 5.49
N GLY A 78 5.92 -7.99 6.30
CA GLY A 78 6.03 -7.98 7.76
C GLY A 78 6.55 -9.31 8.32
N ASN A 79 6.08 -10.43 7.76
CA ASN A 79 6.49 -11.76 8.17
C ASN A 79 7.98 -12.03 7.93
N LYS A 80 8.58 -11.46 6.88
CA LYS A 80 10.02 -11.62 6.61
C LYS A 80 10.90 -10.96 7.68
N PHE A 81 10.41 -9.91 8.31
CA PHE A 81 11.11 -9.18 9.37
C PHE A 81 10.61 -9.52 10.77
N GLY A 82 9.69 -10.47 10.89
CA GLY A 82 9.11 -10.84 12.17
C GLY A 82 8.27 -9.75 12.82
N GLN A 83 7.81 -8.75 12.04
CA GLN A 83 6.94 -7.70 12.54
C GLN A 83 5.47 -8.02 12.33
N PRO A 84 4.67 -8.24 13.38
CA PRO A 84 3.25 -8.47 13.25
C PRO A 84 2.52 -7.19 12.87
N LEU A 85 1.49 -7.31 12.02
CA LEU A 85 0.46 -6.30 11.84
C LEU A 85 -0.61 -6.53 12.92
N ILE A 86 -0.60 -5.68 13.93
CA ILE A 86 -1.44 -5.89 15.13
C ILE A 86 -2.79 -5.20 15.08
N THR A 87 -2.97 -4.28 14.15
CA THR A 87 -4.22 -3.55 13.97
C THR A 87 -4.30 -2.97 12.57
N GLY A 88 -5.49 -2.55 12.18
CA GLY A 88 -5.73 -1.89 10.92
C GLY A 88 -7.21 -1.56 10.73
N SER A 89 -7.52 -1.00 9.58
CA SER A 89 -8.88 -0.66 9.20
C SER A 89 -9.08 -0.79 7.70
N VAL A 90 -10.31 -1.04 7.29
CA VAL A 90 -10.75 -0.94 5.91
C VAL A 90 -11.74 0.21 5.82
N LEU A 91 -11.42 1.17 4.98
CA LEU A 91 -12.28 2.31 4.69
C LEU A 91 -12.75 2.22 3.24
N THR A 92 -14.02 2.49 3.02
CA THR A 92 -14.61 2.46 1.68
C THR A 92 -15.26 3.80 1.35
N PHE A 93 -15.13 4.21 0.10
CA PHE A 93 -15.75 5.44 -0.37
C PHE A 93 -16.09 5.35 -1.85
N GLU A 94 -17.33 5.68 -2.17
CA GLU A 94 -17.81 5.99 -3.52
C GLU A 94 -18.83 7.12 -3.44
N HIS A 95 -18.79 8.01 -4.41
CA HIS A 95 -19.69 9.15 -4.49
C HIS A 95 -20.01 9.48 -5.95
N GLU A 96 -21.25 9.86 -6.20
CA GLU A 96 -21.67 10.42 -7.47
C GLU A 96 -21.65 11.95 -7.37
N HIS A 97 -20.84 12.56 -8.20
CA HIS A 97 -20.71 14.01 -8.27
C HIS A 97 -21.37 14.52 -9.55
N PHE A 98 -22.34 15.40 -9.39
CA PHE A 98 -22.99 16.09 -10.48
C PHE A 98 -22.34 17.45 -10.67
N ASP A 99 -21.69 17.65 -11.81
CA ASP A 99 -21.11 18.96 -12.12
C ASP A 99 -22.13 19.82 -12.85
N ALA A 100 -22.78 20.69 -12.08
CA ALA A 100 -23.79 21.61 -12.62
C ALA A 100 -23.19 22.63 -13.59
N SER A 101 -21.87 22.87 -13.56
CA SER A 101 -21.20 23.88 -14.39
C SER A 101 -21.00 23.43 -15.84
N THR A 102 -20.99 22.15 -16.10
CA THR A 102 -20.75 21.59 -17.45
C THR A 102 -22.02 21.40 -18.27
N GLY A 103 -23.21 21.59 -17.69
CA GLY A 103 -24.49 21.31 -18.36
C GLY A 103 -24.68 19.84 -18.69
N SER A 104 -23.78 18.95 -18.28
CA SER A 104 -23.82 17.51 -18.48
C SER A 104 -24.67 16.88 -17.39
N ALA A 105 -25.73 16.19 -17.77
CA ALA A 105 -26.54 15.38 -16.87
C ALA A 105 -25.84 14.10 -16.39
N GLN A 106 -24.59 13.88 -16.82
CA GLN A 106 -23.84 12.68 -16.50
C GLN A 106 -23.09 12.83 -15.18
N ALA A 107 -23.46 12.03 -14.18
CA ALA A 107 -22.76 11.98 -12.91
C ALA A 107 -21.34 11.45 -13.09
N ARG A 108 -20.36 12.12 -12.49
CA ARG A 108 -19.00 11.62 -12.35
C ARG A 108 -18.91 10.71 -11.12
N LYS A 109 -18.57 9.44 -11.34
CA LYS A 109 -18.42 8.47 -10.26
C LYS A 109 -17.01 8.57 -9.67
N LEU A 110 -16.91 9.02 -8.43
CA LEU A 110 -15.67 9.11 -7.67
C LEU A 110 -15.56 7.91 -6.72
N GLY A 111 -14.36 7.43 -6.47
CA GLY A 111 -14.10 6.33 -5.54
C GLY A 111 -12.63 5.99 -5.45
N TYR A 112 -12.29 5.08 -4.55
CA TYR A 112 -10.94 4.55 -4.45
C TYR A 112 -10.74 3.40 -5.45
N ASP A 113 -10.44 3.74 -6.69
CA ASP A 113 -10.22 2.77 -7.78
C ASP A 113 -8.83 2.12 -7.71
N LYS A 114 -7.88 2.79 -7.07
CA LYS A 114 -6.62 2.20 -6.63
C LYS A 114 -6.69 2.05 -5.12
N VAL A 115 -6.21 0.91 -4.59
CA VAL A 115 -6.07 0.81 -3.15
C VAL A 115 -5.10 1.87 -2.65
N ILE A 116 -5.56 2.65 -1.69
CA ILE A 116 -4.69 3.53 -0.92
C ILE A 116 -4.38 2.81 0.37
N MET A 117 -3.11 2.72 0.71
CA MET A 117 -2.66 2.09 1.95
C MET A 117 -1.89 3.10 2.78
N GLN A 118 -2.24 3.15 4.05
CA GLN A 118 -1.42 3.81 5.06
C GLN A 118 -0.79 2.74 5.93
N ALA A 119 0.53 2.71 5.97
CA ALA A 119 1.29 1.84 6.84
C ALA A 119 1.94 2.67 7.95
N GLY A 120 1.95 2.12 9.13
CA GLY A 120 2.59 2.74 10.29
C GLY A 120 3.07 1.67 11.26
N GLY A 121 3.77 2.07 12.31
CA GLY A 121 4.20 1.12 13.30
C GLY A 121 4.99 1.74 14.42
N ILE A 122 5.33 0.91 15.39
CA ILE A 122 6.17 1.26 16.52
C ILE A 122 7.43 0.42 16.50
N GLY A 123 8.49 1.00 17.01
CA GLY A 123 9.78 0.34 17.21
C GLY A 123 10.42 0.74 18.52
N TYR A 124 11.51 0.10 18.84
CA TYR A 124 12.32 0.41 20.00
C TYR A 124 13.72 0.81 19.57
N GLY A 125 14.28 1.81 20.20
CA GLY A 125 15.65 2.22 20.01
C GLY A 125 16.19 2.86 21.29
N LYS A 126 17.50 2.85 21.47
CA LYS A 126 18.15 3.55 22.58
C LYS A 126 18.54 4.95 22.14
N LEU A 127 18.31 5.93 23.00
CA LEU A 127 18.59 7.34 22.71
C LEU A 127 20.05 7.60 22.38
N ASP A 128 20.97 6.96 23.09
CA ASP A 128 22.43 7.03 22.86
C ASP A 128 22.85 6.43 21.51
N GLN A 129 22.02 5.59 20.92
CA GLN A 129 22.25 4.95 19.63
C GLN A 129 21.49 5.63 18.46
N ALA A 130 20.70 6.65 18.75
CA ALA A 130 19.89 7.33 17.72
C ALA A 130 20.72 8.19 16.75
N ILE A 131 21.92 8.62 17.17
CA ILE A 131 22.79 9.47 16.37
C ILE A 131 23.78 8.60 15.60
N LYS A 132 23.80 8.75 14.29
CA LYS A 132 24.77 8.07 13.41
C LYS A 132 26.14 8.71 13.54
N HIS A 133 27.18 7.89 13.65
CA HIS A 133 28.56 8.36 13.62
C HIS A 133 28.95 8.84 12.23
N LYS A 134 29.87 9.79 12.16
CA LYS A 134 30.52 10.17 10.90
C LYS A 134 31.62 9.17 10.58
N PRO A 135 31.72 8.70 9.32
CA PRO A 135 32.81 7.84 8.90
C PRO A 135 34.16 8.49 9.14
N GLN A 136 35.13 7.69 9.55
CA GLN A 136 36.50 8.10 9.82
C GLN A 136 37.45 7.43 8.80
N GLU A 137 38.65 8.00 8.66
CA GLU A 137 39.69 7.35 7.86
C GLU A 137 40.05 5.99 8.47
N GLY A 138 40.08 4.95 7.66
CA GLY A 138 40.29 3.57 8.10
C GLY A 138 39.03 2.75 8.33
N ASP A 139 37.86 3.37 8.32
CA ASP A 139 36.60 2.65 8.39
C ASP A 139 36.41 1.78 7.13
N LYS A 140 35.80 0.62 7.30
CA LYS A 140 35.50 -0.29 6.20
C LYS A 140 34.11 0.00 5.64
N ILE A 141 34.03 0.09 4.33
CA ILE A 141 32.75 0.15 3.62
C ILE A 141 32.27 -1.27 3.36
N VAL A 142 31.12 -1.64 3.93
CA VAL A 142 30.49 -2.92 3.71
C VAL A 142 29.25 -2.70 2.86
N ILE A 143 29.15 -3.42 1.74
CA ILE A 143 27.98 -3.39 0.86
C ILE A 143 27.22 -4.68 1.09
N LEU A 144 25.97 -4.55 1.55
CA LEU A 144 25.03 -5.64 1.73
C LEU A 144 23.89 -5.45 0.72
N GLY A 145 23.54 -6.47 -0.01
CA GLY A 145 22.45 -6.43 -0.97
C GLY A 145 22.71 -7.28 -2.20
N GLY A 146 21.69 -7.39 -3.03
CA GLY A 146 21.71 -8.12 -4.27
C GLY A 146 21.89 -7.23 -5.50
N GLU A 147 21.44 -7.75 -6.64
CA GLU A 147 21.50 -7.04 -7.92
C GLU A 147 20.62 -5.78 -7.91
N ASN A 148 21.11 -4.74 -8.56
CA ASN A 148 20.34 -3.53 -8.81
C ASN A 148 19.51 -3.69 -10.09
N TYR A 149 18.21 -3.55 -9.96
CA TYR A 149 17.27 -3.57 -11.07
C TYR A 149 16.85 -2.15 -11.46
N ARG A 150 16.56 -1.95 -12.73
CA ARG A 150 15.98 -0.68 -13.23
C ARG A 150 14.50 -0.49 -12.85
N ILE A 151 13.93 -1.46 -12.17
CA ILE A 151 12.55 -1.44 -11.68
C ILE A 151 12.41 -0.33 -10.64
N GLY A 152 11.35 0.45 -10.75
CA GLY A 152 11.07 1.54 -9.82
C GLY A 152 11.69 2.89 -10.20
N MET A 153 12.49 2.99 -11.25
CA MET A 153 13.09 4.27 -11.68
C MET A 153 12.08 5.37 -12.02
N GLY A 154 10.89 4.98 -12.46
CA GLY A 154 9.77 5.90 -12.69
C GLY A 154 8.66 5.79 -11.66
N GLY A 155 8.91 5.09 -10.55
CA GLY A 155 7.88 4.60 -9.63
C GLY A 155 6.87 5.65 -9.18
N ALA A 156 7.32 6.80 -8.73
CA ALA A 156 6.44 7.88 -8.28
C ALA A 156 5.61 8.46 -9.44
N ALA A 157 6.21 8.67 -10.60
CA ALA A 157 5.53 9.19 -11.77
C ALA A 157 4.47 8.20 -12.29
N VAL A 158 4.83 6.90 -12.34
CA VAL A 158 3.89 5.85 -12.78
C VAL A 158 2.77 5.64 -11.77
N SER A 159 3.07 5.62 -10.48
CA SER A 159 2.05 5.44 -9.44
C SER A 159 1.09 6.63 -9.32
N SER A 160 1.51 7.81 -9.75
CA SER A 160 0.69 9.02 -9.78
C SER A 160 -0.14 9.17 -11.06
N ALA A 161 0.13 8.37 -12.10
CA ALA A 161 -0.65 8.36 -13.32
C ALA A 161 -1.99 7.66 -13.14
N ASP A 162 -2.96 8.00 -13.98
CA ASP A 162 -4.24 7.30 -14.02
C ASP A 162 -4.04 5.82 -14.36
N THR A 163 -4.84 4.95 -13.75
CA THR A 163 -4.79 3.51 -14.02
C THR A 163 -5.11 3.25 -15.49
N GLY A 164 -4.22 2.54 -16.18
CA GLY A 164 -4.34 2.28 -17.61
C GLY A 164 -3.71 3.34 -18.51
N ALA A 165 -3.11 4.39 -17.94
CA ALA A 165 -2.40 5.40 -18.72
C ALA A 165 -1.11 4.86 -19.37
N MET A 166 -0.57 3.79 -18.80
CA MET A 166 0.63 3.12 -19.29
C MET A 166 0.37 1.63 -19.54
N SER A 167 1.29 0.97 -20.23
CA SER A 167 1.17 -0.48 -20.42
C SER A 167 1.24 -1.21 -19.09
N SER A 168 0.50 -2.31 -18.94
CA SER A 168 0.46 -3.14 -17.74
C SER A 168 1.85 -3.58 -17.26
N GLY A 169 2.77 -3.81 -18.20
CA GLY A 169 4.15 -4.16 -17.87
C GLY A 169 4.89 -3.03 -17.14
N ILE A 170 4.67 -1.79 -17.54
CA ILE A 170 5.27 -0.61 -16.89
C ILE A 170 4.63 -0.39 -15.52
N GLU A 171 3.31 -0.42 -15.43
CA GLU A 171 2.58 -0.22 -14.17
C GLU A 171 2.92 -1.28 -13.13
N LEU A 172 3.01 -2.54 -13.53
CA LEU A 172 3.38 -3.65 -12.66
C LEU A 172 4.85 -3.61 -12.21
N ASN A 173 5.73 -3.01 -12.99
CA ASN A 173 7.16 -2.92 -12.72
C ASN A 173 7.59 -1.57 -12.13
N ALA A 174 6.65 -0.68 -11.83
CA ALA A 174 6.94 0.62 -11.23
C ALA A 174 7.44 0.54 -9.79
N VAL A 175 7.17 -0.55 -9.09
CA VAL A 175 7.59 -0.78 -7.71
C VAL A 175 8.86 -1.62 -7.62
N GLN A 176 9.67 -1.35 -6.63
CA GLN A 176 10.89 -2.09 -6.33
C GLN A 176 10.59 -3.57 -6.03
N ARG A 177 11.35 -4.47 -6.63
CA ARG A 177 11.12 -5.92 -6.54
C ARG A 177 12.35 -6.73 -6.11
N SER A 178 13.44 -6.09 -5.75
CA SER A 178 14.58 -6.83 -5.22
C SER A 178 14.24 -7.49 -3.89
N ASN A 179 15.00 -8.52 -3.54
CA ASN A 179 14.85 -9.15 -2.24
C ASN A 179 15.07 -8.10 -1.13
N PRO A 180 14.16 -7.96 -0.18
CA PRO A 180 14.29 -7.01 0.92
C PRO A 180 15.32 -7.45 1.98
N GLU A 181 15.77 -8.71 1.95
CA GLU A 181 16.75 -9.27 2.89
C GLU A 181 18.16 -8.75 2.67
#